data_34c543fddc18138f88a8f0db0383cc65
#
_entry.id   34c543fddc18138f88a8f0db0383cc65
#
_cell.length_a   1.000
_cell.length_b   1.000
_cell.length_c   1.000
_cell.angle_alpha   90.00
_cell.angle_beta   90.00
_cell.angle_gamma   90.00
#
_symmetry.space_group_name_H-M   'P 1'
#
loop_
_entity.id
_entity.type
_entity.pdbx_description
1 polymer ?
#
loop_
_entity_poly.entity_id
_entity_poly.type
_entity_poly.pdbx_seq_one_letter_code
_entity_poly.pdbx_strand_id
1 'polypeptide(L)'
;MESEYDSVRKLYDFDENGDYPRAHVYGRNILLVKAGIGKVNAALAAQKACDAGADLVISTGLAGGIDTSLRQGDIVLAEKVCYHDVWCGEPNQRGQVQGLPLYFEPRPEMMEKIIAAVPSGYFK
;
A
#
# COMPACT_ATOMS: atom_id res chain seq x y z
N MET A 1 -8.30 4.12 -6.65
CA MET A 1 -9.44 4.52 -7.53
C MET A 1 -10.42 3.36 -7.65
N GLU A 2 -11.58 3.55 -8.27
CA GLU A 2 -12.59 2.47 -8.45
C GLU A 2 -12.01 1.28 -9.22
N SER A 3 -11.38 1.56 -10.36
CA SER A 3 -10.80 0.53 -11.23
C SER A 3 -9.73 -0.33 -10.55
N GLU A 4 -8.94 0.23 -9.63
CA GLU A 4 -7.95 -0.52 -8.85
C GLU A 4 -8.63 -1.47 -7.86
N TYR A 5 -9.62 -0.94 -7.14
CA TYR A 5 -10.43 -1.71 -6.20
C TYR A 5 -11.14 -2.88 -6.89
N ASP A 6 -11.82 -2.59 -8.00
CA ASP A 6 -12.54 -3.59 -8.79
C ASP A 6 -11.61 -4.67 -9.36
N SER A 7 -10.38 -4.29 -9.73
CA SER A 7 -9.39 -5.25 -10.21
C SER A 7 -8.98 -6.25 -9.13
N VAL A 8 -8.73 -5.78 -7.92
CA VAL A 8 -8.41 -6.66 -6.79
C VAL A 8 -9.62 -7.51 -6.39
N ARG A 9 -10.82 -6.89 -6.36
CA ARG A 9 -12.05 -7.57 -6.00
C ARG A 9 -12.39 -8.76 -6.92
N LYS A 10 -12.01 -8.71 -8.17
CA LYS A 10 -12.23 -9.78 -9.15
C LYS A 10 -11.26 -10.97 -9.03
N LEU A 11 -10.21 -10.85 -8.22
CA LEU A 11 -9.21 -11.91 -8.10
C LEU A 11 -9.70 -13.09 -7.24
N TYR A 12 -10.62 -12.83 -6.31
CA TYR A 12 -11.13 -13.83 -5.38
C TYR A 12 -12.63 -13.64 -5.16
N ASP A 13 -13.26 -14.69 -4.63
CA ASP A 13 -14.67 -14.66 -4.21
C ASP A 13 -14.75 -13.98 -2.83
N PHE A 14 -15.17 -12.72 -2.83
CA PHE A 14 -15.33 -11.93 -1.62
C PHE A 14 -16.76 -12.02 -1.11
N ASP A 15 -16.92 -12.39 0.16
CA ASP A 15 -18.17 -12.23 0.90
C ASP A 15 -18.42 -10.75 1.17
N GLU A 16 -19.55 -10.24 0.70
CA GLU A 16 -19.99 -8.84 0.83
C GLU A 16 -20.83 -8.60 2.11
N ASN A 17 -21.04 -9.63 2.93
CA ASN A 17 -21.80 -9.50 4.17
C ASN A 17 -20.92 -8.84 5.25
N GLY A 18 -21.14 -7.57 5.52
CA GLY A 18 -20.43 -6.81 6.55
C GLY A 18 -19.93 -5.45 6.05
N ASP A 19 -19.18 -4.77 6.89
CA ASP A 19 -18.69 -3.41 6.61
C ASP A 19 -17.66 -3.36 5.47
N TYR A 20 -16.97 -4.47 5.25
CA TYR A 20 -15.94 -4.62 4.21
C TYR A 20 -16.00 -6.01 3.59
N PRO A 21 -15.78 -6.13 2.27
CA PRO A 21 -15.63 -7.41 1.59
C PRO A 21 -14.49 -8.23 2.20
N ARG A 22 -14.77 -9.51 2.43
CA ARG A 22 -13.83 -10.45 3.04
C ARG A 22 -13.65 -11.67 2.17
N ALA A 23 -12.44 -12.20 2.09
CA ALA A 23 -12.15 -13.46 1.44
C ALA A 23 -11.21 -14.30 2.31
N HIS A 24 -11.31 -15.62 2.18
CA HIS A 24 -10.36 -16.54 2.78
C HIS A 24 -9.49 -17.16 1.68
N VAL A 25 -8.22 -16.81 1.65
CA VAL A 25 -7.30 -17.17 0.58
C VAL A 25 -6.02 -17.76 1.17
N TYR A 26 -5.66 -18.97 0.78
CA TYR A 26 -4.46 -19.68 1.24
C TYR A 26 -4.29 -19.68 2.78
N GLY A 27 -5.38 -19.91 3.51
CA GLY A 27 -5.36 -19.95 4.98
C GLY A 27 -5.28 -18.57 5.65
N ARG A 28 -5.45 -17.47 4.91
CA ARG A 28 -5.45 -16.10 5.39
C ARG A 28 -6.80 -15.42 5.17
N ASN A 29 -7.21 -14.62 6.13
CA ASN A 29 -8.37 -13.74 5.97
C ASN A 29 -7.91 -12.45 5.32
N ILE A 30 -8.53 -12.10 4.20
CA ILE A 30 -8.28 -10.86 3.46
C ILE A 30 -9.46 -9.94 3.69
N LEU A 31 -9.19 -8.70 4.05
CA LEU A 31 -10.13 -7.61 4.14
C LEU A 31 -9.83 -6.62 3.01
N LEU A 32 -10.80 -6.33 2.17
CA LEU A 32 -10.63 -5.38 1.07
C LEU A 32 -11.19 -4.02 1.46
N VAL A 33 -10.32 -3.01 1.56
CA VAL A 33 -10.69 -1.64 1.94
C VAL A 33 -10.37 -0.69 0.80
N LYS A 34 -11.38 0.08 0.37
CA LYS A 34 -11.20 1.15 -0.59
C LYS A 34 -10.71 2.41 0.11
N ALA A 35 -9.45 2.80 -0.13
CA ALA A 35 -8.83 3.90 0.59
C ALA A 35 -9.38 5.29 0.18
N GLY A 36 -9.76 5.48 -1.08
CA GLY A 36 -10.08 6.81 -1.62
C GLY A 36 -8.81 7.57 -2.04
N ILE A 37 -8.97 8.85 -2.33
CA ILE A 37 -7.89 9.71 -2.83
C ILE A 37 -7.34 10.57 -1.70
N GLY A 38 -6.01 10.67 -1.65
CA GLY A 38 -5.30 11.56 -0.74
C GLY A 38 -4.94 10.96 0.62
N LYS A 39 -4.00 11.60 1.30
CA LYS A 39 -3.39 11.12 2.55
C LYS A 39 -4.39 10.95 3.69
N VAL A 40 -5.35 11.85 3.81
CA VAL A 40 -6.38 11.78 4.87
C VAL A 40 -7.25 10.54 4.69
N ASN A 41 -7.73 10.29 3.47
CA ASN A 41 -8.53 9.11 3.17
C ASN A 41 -7.71 7.82 3.35
N ALA A 42 -6.44 7.81 2.94
CA ALA A 42 -5.55 6.68 3.15
C ALA A 42 -5.33 6.38 4.64
N ALA A 43 -5.13 7.40 5.47
CA ALA A 43 -4.98 7.24 6.92
C ALA A 43 -6.25 6.69 7.57
N LEU A 44 -7.42 7.23 7.18
CA LEU A 44 -8.71 6.73 7.67
C LEU A 44 -8.96 5.28 7.25
N ALA A 45 -8.61 4.91 6.02
CA ALA A 45 -8.74 3.54 5.54
C ALA A 45 -7.81 2.57 6.29
N ALA A 46 -6.57 2.98 6.55
CA ALA A 46 -5.63 2.20 7.35
C ALA A 46 -6.13 2.01 8.77
N GLN A 47 -6.63 3.07 9.42
CA GLN A 47 -7.22 2.98 10.76
C GLN A 47 -8.41 2.02 10.79
N LYS A 48 -9.33 2.12 9.84
CA LYS A 48 -10.48 1.22 9.72
C LYS A 48 -10.06 -0.24 9.52
N ALA A 49 -9.01 -0.49 8.75
CA ALA A 49 -8.46 -1.84 8.59
C ALA A 49 -7.92 -2.38 9.93
N CYS A 50 -7.20 -1.57 10.68
CA CYS A 50 -6.70 -1.93 12.01
C CYS A 50 -7.86 -2.19 13.00
N ASP A 51 -8.89 -1.35 13.03
CA ASP A 51 -10.06 -1.52 13.88
C ASP A 51 -10.85 -2.80 13.53
N ALA A 52 -10.81 -3.20 12.27
CA ALA A 52 -11.38 -4.46 11.78
C ALA A 52 -10.49 -5.70 12.06
N GLY A 53 -9.36 -5.53 12.75
CA GLY A 53 -8.46 -6.59 13.18
C GLY A 53 -7.36 -6.97 12.19
N ALA A 54 -7.03 -6.10 11.23
CA ALA A 54 -5.91 -6.36 10.32
C ALA A 54 -4.57 -6.26 11.08
N ASP A 55 -3.74 -7.28 10.95
CA ASP A 55 -2.37 -7.35 11.48
C ASP A 55 -1.31 -6.94 10.44
N LEU A 56 -1.73 -6.87 9.18
CA LEU A 56 -0.94 -6.43 8.04
C LEU A 56 -1.79 -5.59 7.09
N VAL A 57 -1.28 -4.45 6.69
CA VAL A 57 -1.89 -3.61 5.65
C VAL A 57 -1.00 -3.59 4.42
N ILE A 58 -1.56 -3.89 3.26
CA ILE A 58 -0.89 -3.82 1.97
C ILE A 58 -1.58 -2.72 1.15
N SER A 59 -0.84 -1.69 0.76
CA SER A 59 -1.31 -0.67 -0.17
C SER A 59 -0.91 -1.07 -1.58
N THR A 60 -1.89 -1.18 -2.47
CA THR A 60 -1.69 -1.49 -3.88
C THR A 60 -2.50 -0.56 -4.77
N GLY A 61 -2.00 -0.25 -5.96
CA GLY A 61 -2.66 0.64 -6.90
C GLY A 61 -1.73 1.11 -8.01
N LEU A 62 -2.17 2.14 -8.72
CA LEU A 62 -1.40 2.78 -9.79
C LEU A 62 -0.62 3.97 -9.23
N ALA A 63 0.58 4.16 -9.73
CA ALA A 63 1.43 5.30 -9.38
C ALA A 63 2.08 5.90 -10.63
N GLY A 64 2.38 7.19 -10.57
CA GLY A 64 3.20 7.86 -11.59
C GLY A 64 4.67 7.58 -11.37
N GLY A 65 5.35 7.01 -12.36
CA GLY A 65 6.80 6.83 -12.33
C GLY A 65 7.51 8.15 -12.66
N ILE A 66 8.45 8.56 -11.82
CA ILE A 66 9.30 9.74 -12.06
C ILE A 66 10.64 9.32 -12.68
N ASP A 67 11.13 8.15 -12.31
CA ASP A 67 12.38 7.61 -12.86
C ASP A 67 12.21 7.29 -14.36
N THR A 68 13.13 7.81 -15.18
CA THR A 68 13.07 7.66 -16.64
C THR A 68 13.36 6.24 -17.14
N SER A 69 13.85 5.35 -16.28
CA SER A 69 14.02 3.94 -16.59
C SER A 69 12.72 3.14 -16.51
N LEU A 70 11.70 3.69 -15.83
CA LEU A 70 10.39 3.06 -15.68
C LEU A 70 9.56 3.19 -16.96
N ARG A 71 8.82 2.14 -17.26
CA ARG A 71 7.86 2.07 -18.37
C ARG A 71 6.46 1.81 -17.84
N GLN A 72 5.46 2.18 -18.61
CA GLN A 72 4.09 1.85 -18.29
C GLN A 72 3.90 0.33 -18.18
N GLY A 73 3.36 -0.13 -17.06
CA GLY A 73 3.16 -1.53 -16.76
C GLY A 73 4.26 -2.17 -15.91
N ASP A 74 5.35 -1.44 -15.62
CA ASP A 74 6.34 -1.91 -14.65
C ASP A 74 5.73 -1.99 -13.25
N ILE A 75 6.14 -3.01 -12.49
CA ILE A 75 5.73 -3.20 -11.11
C ILE A 75 6.82 -2.63 -10.20
N VAL A 76 6.43 -1.72 -9.33
CA VAL A 76 7.33 -1.11 -8.34
C VAL A 76 6.95 -1.59 -6.95
N LEU A 77 7.92 -2.11 -6.22
CA LEU A 77 7.80 -2.45 -4.81
C LEU A 77 8.60 -1.41 -4.00
N ALA A 78 7.89 -0.65 -3.17
CA ALA A 78 8.50 0.43 -2.42
C ALA A 78 9.36 -0.11 -1.27
N GLU A 79 10.65 0.17 -1.29
CA GLU A 79 11.57 -0.10 -0.16
C GLU A 79 11.37 0.89 0.97
N LYS A 80 10.99 2.12 0.65
CA LYS A 80 10.72 3.19 1.62
C LYS A 80 9.81 4.24 1.02
N VAL A 81 9.06 4.91 1.86
CA VAL A 81 8.17 6.00 1.48
C VAL A 81 8.39 7.22 2.36
N CYS A 82 8.16 8.42 1.82
CA CYS A 82 8.16 9.67 2.58
C CYS A 82 7.06 10.60 2.08
N TYR A 83 6.77 11.64 2.82
CA TYR A 83 5.89 12.69 2.35
C TYR A 83 6.61 13.56 1.32
N HIS A 84 5.97 13.89 0.21
CA HIS A 84 6.54 14.74 -0.83
C HIS A 84 6.36 16.24 -0.56
N ASP A 85 5.38 16.61 0.26
CA ASP A 85 4.85 17.96 0.44
C ASP A 85 4.96 18.48 1.90
N VAL A 86 5.71 17.80 2.75
CA VAL A 86 5.94 18.22 4.14
C VAL A 86 7.23 19.00 4.26
N TRP A 87 7.16 20.12 4.97
CA TRP A 87 8.32 20.90 5.41
C TRP A 87 8.05 21.51 6.79
N CYS A 88 8.77 21.07 7.81
CA CYS A 88 8.64 21.52 9.21
C CYS A 88 9.75 22.46 9.65
N GLY A 89 10.57 22.99 8.73
CA GLY A 89 11.72 23.85 9.06
C GLY A 89 12.93 23.06 9.57
N GLU A 90 14.08 23.75 9.67
CA GLU A 90 15.30 23.19 10.22
C GLU A 90 15.11 22.73 11.69
N PRO A 91 15.73 21.64 12.13
CA PRO A 91 16.68 20.80 11.38
C PRO A 91 16.04 19.64 10.58
N ASN A 92 14.70 19.64 10.37
CA ASN A 92 14.01 18.58 9.65
C ASN A 92 14.37 18.62 8.15
N GLN A 93 14.32 17.46 7.51
CA GLN A 93 14.47 17.34 6.06
C GLN A 93 13.12 17.52 5.34
N ARG A 94 13.16 17.84 4.04
CA ARG A 94 11.93 17.83 3.22
C ARG A 94 11.36 16.42 3.17
N GLY A 95 10.04 16.29 3.40
CA GLY A 95 9.34 15.02 3.54
C GLY A 95 9.30 14.50 4.97
N GLN A 96 9.99 15.14 5.91
CA GLN A 96 10.01 14.74 7.32
C GLN A 96 8.99 15.52 8.13
N VAL A 97 8.10 14.81 8.79
CA VAL A 97 7.25 15.37 9.86
C VAL A 97 8.08 15.46 11.13
N GLN A 98 8.00 16.60 11.82
CA GLN A 98 8.72 16.80 13.08
C GLN A 98 8.43 15.68 14.09
N GLY A 99 9.49 15.09 14.63
CA GLY A 99 9.40 13.98 15.58
C GLY A 99 9.19 12.60 14.97
N LEU A 100 9.09 12.51 13.64
CA LEU A 100 8.98 11.23 12.92
C LEU A 100 10.23 10.99 12.05
N PRO A 101 10.50 9.74 11.66
CA PRO A 101 11.55 9.45 10.69
C PRO A 101 11.22 10.06 9.32
N LEU A 102 12.24 10.35 8.52
CA LEU A 102 12.06 10.82 7.14
C LEU A 102 11.41 9.75 6.27
N TYR A 103 11.86 8.52 6.41
CA TYR A 103 11.38 7.37 5.66
C TYR A 103 10.64 6.39 6.54
N PHE A 104 9.56 5.84 6.01
CA PHE A 104 8.84 4.69 6.56
C PHE A 104 9.17 3.48 5.70
N GLU A 105 9.56 2.40 6.32
CA GLU A 105 10.00 1.17 5.66
C GLU A 105 9.00 0.03 5.93
N PRO A 106 8.73 -0.82 4.94
CA PRO A 106 7.95 -2.04 5.17
C PRO A 106 8.73 -3.03 6.02
N ARG A 107 8.05 -4.03 6.55
CA ARG A 107 8.71 -5.13 7.28
C ARG A 107 9.61 -5.92 6.34
N PRO A 108 10.91 -6.10 6.64
CA PRO A 108 11.86 -6.78 5.75
C PRO A 108 11.40 -8.18 5.34
N GLU A 109 10.89 -8.96 6.29
CA GLU A 109 10.39 -10.31 6.05
C GLU A 109 9.20 -10.37 5.09
N MET A 110 8.43 -9.29 4.98
CA MET A 110 7.33 -9.19 4.02
C MET A 110 7.85 -8.85 2.63
N MET A 111 8.85 -7.98 2.55
CA MET A 111 9.52 -7.65 1.29
C MET A 111 10.13 -8.89 0.65
N GLU A 112 10.87 -9.68 1.43
CA GLU A 112 11.47 -10.94 0.98
C GLU A 112 10.41 -11.90 0.44
N LYS A 113 9.28 -12.07 1.14
CA LYS A 113 8.18 -12.94 0.71
C LYS A 113 7.54 -12.47 -0.59
N ILE A 114 7.33 -11.16 -0.74
CA ILE A 114 6.75 -10.59 -1.96
C ILE A 114 7.70 -10.79 -3.14
N ILE A 115 8.98 -10.49 -2.95
CA ILE A 115 10.01 -10.67 -3.98
C ILE A 115 10.10 -12.14 -4.40
N ALA A 116 10.07 -13.07 -3.45
CA ALA A 116 10.12 -14.50 -3.74
C ALA A 116 8.85 -15.04 -4.45
N ALA A 117 7.70 -14.40 -4.22
CA ALA A 117 6.43 -14.81 -4.82
C ALA A 117 6.23 -14.29 -6.25
N VAL A 118 6.95 -13.25 -6.65
CA VAL A 118 6.81 -12.64 -7.99
C VAL A 118 7.92 -13.18 -8.90
N PRO A 119 7.58 -13.62 -10.12
CA PRO A 119 8.59 -14.10 -11.07
C PRO A 119 9.68 -13.06 -11.33
N SER A 120 10.93 -13.52 -11.49
CA SER A 120 12.07 -12.65 -11.76
C SER A 120 11.83 -11.80 -13.01
N GLY A 121 12.13 -10.50 -12.93
CA GLY A 121 11.98 -9.55 -14.04
C GLY A 121 10.70 -8.72 -14.05
N TYR A 122 9.76 -8.98 -13.13
CA TYR A 122 8.56 -8.15 -12.99
C TYR A 122 8.80 -6.87 -12.17
N PHE A 123 9.73 -6.89 -11.23
CA PHE A 123 10.11 -5.69 -10.47
C PHE A 123 11.23 -4.92 -11.18
N LYS A 124 11.15 -3.59 -11.02
CA LYS A 124 12.16 -2.62 -11.42
C LYS A 124 12.69 -1.88 -10.19
#